data_38e46aa5c864db0eb5aaf720a678b471
#
_entry.id   38e46aa5c864db0eb5aaf720a678b471
#
_cell.length_a   1.000
_cell.length_b   1.000
_cell.length_c   1.000
_cell.angle_alpha   90.00
_cell.angle_beta   90.00
_cell.angle_gamma   90.00
#
_symmetry.space_group_name_H-M   'P 1'
#
loop_
_entity.id
_entity.type
_entity.pdbx_description
1 polymer ?
#
loop_
_entity_poly.entity_id
_entity_poly.type
_entity_poly.pdbx_seq_one_letter_code
_entity_poly.pdbx_strand_id
1 'polypeptide(L)'
;MKEIQIGNRTITVQREWITGFLATWILGLLAHAYRFFNFLPTWDSMFNFKGTGATFYSGRCFLGFFSGLSSEYDMPWVNGALSLFYISIVVVLLIDMFQVKSRLACILVAGLIVSFPTTTSTFAYM
;
A
#
# COMPACT_ATOMS: atom_id res chain seq x y z
N MET A 1 -20.60 -12.42 6.45
CA MET A 1 -20.55 -11.13 7.13
C MET A 1 -20.08 -11.37 8.55
N LYS A 2 -19.13 -10.60 9.02
CA LYS A 2 -18.69 -10.64 10.42
C LYS A 2 -19.08 -9.30 11.05
N GLU A 3 -19.87 -9.33 12.09
CA GLU A 3 -20.29 -8.13 12.79
C GLU A 3 -19.28 -7.84 13.91
N ILE A 4 -18.76 -6.64 13.92
CA ILE A 4 -17.85 -6.16 14.97
C ILE A 4 -18.57 -5.02 15.69
N GLN A 5 -18.85 -5.21 16.98
CA GLN A 5 -19.49 -4.21 17.82
C GLN A 5 -18.39 -3.31 18.44
N ILE A 6 -18.37 -2.04 18.06
CA ILE A 6 -17.49 -1.03 18.63
C ILE A 6 -18.35 0.00 19.35
N GLY A 7 -18.47 -0.14 20.67
CA GLY A 7 -19.37 0.70 21.47
C GLY A 7 -20.83 0.56 21.02
N ASN A 8 -21.46 1.65 20.64
CA ASN A 8 -22.86 1.69 20.21
C ASN A 8 -23.07 1.54 18.68
N ARG A 9 -22.01 1.24 17.92
CA ARG A 9 -22.07 1.08 16.46
C ARG A 9 -21.70 -0.35 16.07
N THR A 10 -22.53 -0.96 15.23
CA THR A 10 -22.25 -2.27 14.62
C THR A 10 -21.64 -2.04 13.24
N ILE A 11 -20.40 -2.45 13.06
CA ILE A 11 -19.73 -2.41 11.76
C ILE A 11 -19.80 -3.80 11.15
N THR A 12 -20.44 -3.91 10.01
CA THR A 12 -20.55 -5.16 9.26
C THR A 12 -19.39 -5.25 8.28
N VAL A 13 -18.43 -6.11 8.56
CA VAL A 13 -17.30 -6.35 7.65
C VAL A 13 -17.70 -7.41 6.62
N GLN A 14 -17.63 -7.04 5.35
CA GLN A 14 -17.92 -7.94 4.25
C GLN A 14 -16.75 -8.92 4.03
N ARG A 15 -17.07 -10.15 3.62
CA ARG A 15 -16.03 -11.17 3.33
C ARG A 15 -15.15 -10.75 2.15
N GLU A 16 -15.72 -10.07 1.21
CA GLU A 16 -15.09 -9.53 0.00
C GLU A 16 -13.97 -8.55 0.36
N TRP A 17 -14.17 -7.69 1.34
CA TRP A 17 -13.17 -6.75 1.84
C TRP A 17 -11.97 -7.48 2.45
N ILE A 18 -12.24 -8.49 3.28
CA ILE A 18 -11.17 -9.31 3.87
C ILE A 18 -10.40 -10.06 2.76
N THR A 19 -11.12 -10.60 1.78
CA THR A 19 -10.49 -11.30 0.65
C THR A 19 -9.59 -10.37 -0.15
N GLY A 20 -10.07 -9.17 -0.50
CA GLY A 20 -9.28 -8.18 -1.22
C GLY A 20 -8.05 -7.71 -0.44
N PHE A 21 -8.24 -7.41 0.86
CA PHE A 21 -7.16 -7.00 1.74
C PHE A 21 -6.05 -8.07 1.83
N LEU A 22 -6.43 -9.30 2.15
CA LEU A 22 -5.46 -10.41 2.28
C LEU A 22 -4.81 -10.76 0.94
N ALA A 23 -5.58 -10.74 -0.16
CA ALA A 23 -5.03 -10.99 -1.49
C ALA A 23 -3.98 -9.93 -1.87
N THR A 24 -4.23 -8.66 -1.55
CA THR A 24 -3.26 -7.58 -1.79
C THR A 24 -1.95 -7.82 -1.03
N TRP A 25 -2.03 -8.23 0.24
CA TRP A 25 -0.83 -8.54 1.03
C TRP A 25 -0.07 -9.73 0.48
N ILE A 26 -0.77 -10.84 0.19
CA ILE A 26 -0.13 -12.06 -0.32
C ILE A 26 0.51 -11.81 -1.68
N LEU A 27 -0.24 -11.24 -2.62
CA LEU A 27 0.25 -10.98 -3.97
C LEU A 27 1.32 -9.88 -3.98
N GLY A 28 1.16 -8.84 -3.14
CA GLY A 28 2.14 -7.78 -2.99
C GLY A 28 3.47 -8.26 -2.43
N LEU A 29 3.44 -9.10 -1.40
CA LEU A 29 4.66 -9.73 -0.88
C LEU A 29 5.29 -10.67 -1.91
N LEU A 30 4.52 -11.51 -2.59
CA LEU A 30 5.06 -12.39 -3.63
C LEU A 30 5.73 -11.62 -4.78
N ALA A 31 5.12 -10.51 -5.19
CA ALA A 31 5.64 -9.71 -6.30
C ALA A 31 6.85 -8.84 -5.91
N HIS A 32 6.86 -8.31 -4.69
CA HIS A 32 7.80 -7.25 -4.29
C HIS A 32 8.68 -7.60 -3.09
N ALA A 33 8.57 -8.82 -2.51
CA ALA A 33 9.33 -9.24 -1.33
C ALA A 33 10.84 -9.04 -1.50
N TYR A 34 11.38 -9.40 -2.67
CA TYR A 34 12.82 -9.21 -2.94
C TYR A 34 13.25 -7.75 -2.73
N ARG A 35 12.44 -6.81 -3.19
CA ARG A 35 12.71 -5.38 -3.04
C ARG A 35 12.61 -4.91 -1.59
N PHE A 36 11.63 -5.42 -0.85
CA PHE A 36 11.41 -5.02 0.54
C PHE A 36 12.52 -5.52 1.48
N PHE A 37 13.07 -6.70 1.19
CA PHE A 37 14.12 -7.30 2.02
C PHE A 37 15.54 -6.94 1.59
N ASN A 38 15.71 -6.31 0.44
CA ASN A 38 17.01 -5.89 -0.05
C ASN A 38 17.03 -4.38 -0.24
N PHE A 39 18.02 -3.73 0.34
CA PHE A 39 18.27 -2.32 0.09
C PHE A 39 18.84 -2.16 -1.32
N LEU A 40 17.99 -1.75 -2.24
CA LEU A 40 18.35 -1.50 -3.63
C LEU A 40 18.22 0.00 -3.91
N PRO A 41 19.23 0.80 -3.58
CA PRO A 41 19.17 2.24 -3.74
C PRO A 41 18.99 2.60 -5.22
N THR A 42 18.06 3.50 -5.48
CA THR A 42 17.95 4.16 -6.78
C THR A 42 18.85 5.39 -6.80
N TRP A 43 19.08 5.97 -7.98
CA TRP A 43 19.84 7.21 -8.10
C TRP A 43 19.30 8.31 -7.20
N ASP A 44 17.99 8.47 -7.13
CA ASP A 44 17.34 9.49 -6.30
C ASP A 44 17.50 9.21 -4.80
N SER A 45 17.42 7.96 -4.37
CA SER A 45 17.61 7.59 -2.95
C SER A 45 19.04 7.76 -2.50
N MET A 46 20.02 7.63 -3.39
CA MET A 46 21.44 7.87 -3.05
C MET A 46 21.73 9.33 -2.67
N PHE A 47 20.95 10.28 -3.19
CA PHE A 47 21.10 11.69 -2.86
C PHE A 47 20.20 12.16 -1.71
N ASN A 48 19.18 11.40 -1.36
CA ASN A 48 18.15 11.77 -0.38
C ASN A 48 18.10 10.79 0.80
N PHE A 49 19.24 10.39 1.33
CA PHE A 49 19.32 9.47 2.49
C PHE A 49 18.66 10.01 3.77
N LYS A 50 18.50 11.31 3.88
CA LYS A 50 17.85 11.97 5.00
C LYS A 50 16.85 12.98 4.49
N GLY A 51 15.59 12.71 4.80
CA GLY A 51 14.53 13.68 4.61
C GLY A 51 14.01 13.78 3.19
N THR A 52 12.96 14.51 3.09
CA THR A 52 12.19 14.75 1.88
C THR A 52 12.77 15.93 1.12
N GLY A 53 13.88 15.72 0.42
CA GLY A 53 14.44 16.77 -0.45
C GLY A 53 13.38 17.34 -1.40
N ALA A 54 13.36 18.65 -1.57
CA ALA A 54 12.55 19.39 -2.55
C ALA A 54 11.01 19.22 -2.48
N THR A 55 10.44 18.89 -1.30
CA THR A 55 9.00 18.66 -1.15
C THR A 55 8.15 19.89 -1.42
N PHE A 56 8.56 21.05 -0.91
CA PHE A 56 7.81 22.31 -1.10
C PHE A 56 7.89 22.83 -2.54
N TYR A 57 9.04 22.73 -3.17
CA TYR A 57 9.24 23.20 -4.54
C TYR A 57 8.54 22.34 -5.60
N SER A 58 8.27 21.08 -5.29
CA SER A 58 7.57 20.15 -6.19
C SER A 58 6.07 20.05 -5.93
N GLY A 59 5.51 20.88 -5.05
CA GLY A 59 4.07 20.90 -4.73
C GLY A 59 3.61 19.73 -3.84
N ARG A 60 4.51 18.96 -3.26
CA ARG A 60 4.21 17.79 -2.43
C ARG A 60 4.11 18.15 -0.95
N CYS A 61 3.23 19.11 -0.60
CA CYS A 61 3.12 19.66 0.76
C CYS A 61 2.92 18.62 1.87
N PHE A 62 2.22 17.51 1.56
CA PHE A 62 1.93 16.47 2.53
C PHE A 62 3.01 15.40 2.64
N LEU A 63 4.00 15.38 1.75
CA LEU A 63 5.03 14.34 1.74
C LEU A 63 5.84 14.36 3.03
N GLY A 64 6.16 15.53 3.58
CA GLY A 64 6.88 15.65 4.85
C GLY A 64 6.15 15.04 6.04
N PHE A 65 4.83 15.13 6.06
CA PHE A 65 4.02 14.49 7.10
C PHE A 65 4.02 12.97 6.97
N PHE A 66 3.82 12.46 5.75
CA PHE A 66 3.77 11.01 5.52
C PHE A 66 5.13 10.34 5.59
N SER A 67 6.22 11.02 5.21
CA SER A 67 7.58 10.48 5.36
C SER A 67 8.02 10.40 6.81
N GLY A 68 7.51 11.28 7.68
CA GLY A 68 7.74 11.20 9.11
C GLY A 68 7.21 9.91 9.76
N LEU A 69 6.22 9.25 9.14
CA LEU A 69 5.72 7.94 9.59
C LEU A 69 6.77 6.82 9.44
N SER A 70 7.67 6.94 8.48
CA SER A 70 8.79 6.01 8.26
C SER A 70 10.11 6.47 8.91
N SER A 71 10.04 7.40 9.87
CA SER A 71 11.20 7.93 10.61
C SER A 71 12.19 8.70 9.72
N GLU A 72 11.78 9.19 8.58
CA GLU A 72 12.61 9.93 7.61
C GLU A 72 13.83 9.16 7.08
N TYR A 73 13.91 7.85 7.36
CA TYR A 73 14.97 6.97 6.87
C TYR A 73 14.43 6.04 5.78
N ASP A 74 15.28 5.74 4.81
CA ASP A 74 15.00 4.70 3.81
C ASP A 74 15.05 3.32 4.47
N MET A 75 13.88 2.85 4.89
CA MET A 75 13.68 1.50 5.42
C MET A 75 12.77 0.72 4.44
N PRO A 76 13.33 0.01 3.46
CA PRO A 76 12.52 -0.59 2.39
C PRO A 76 11.40 -1.49 2.89
N TRP A 77 11.65 -2.29 3.94
CA TRP A 77 10.64 -3.18 4.51
C TRP A 77 9.51 -2.45 5.23
N VAL A 78 9.81 -1.32 5.93
CA VAL A 78 8.79 -0.47 6.57
C VAL A 78 7.98 0.26 5.52
N ASN A 79 8.65 0.90 4.57
CA ASN A 79 8.01 1.63 3.48
C ASN A 79 7.18 0.69 2.62
N GLY A 80 7.70 -0.50 2.32
CA GLY A 80 6.99 -1.55 1.59
C GLY A 80 5.72 -2.01 2.31
N ALA A 81 5.80 -2.28 3.63
CA ALA A 81 4.66 -2.69 4.43
C ALA A 81 3.60 -1.58 4.52
N LEU A 82 4.00 -0.32 4.75
CA LEU A 82 3.08 0.81 4.77
C LEU A 82 2.40 1.02 3.41
N SER A 83 3.13 0.91 2.33
CA SER A 83 2.58 1.05 0.98
C SER A 83 1.59 -0.06 0.66
N LEU A 84 1.91 -1.32 1.01
CA LEU A 84 0.96 -2.43 0.86
C LEU A 84 -0.29 -2.23 1.70
N PHE A 85 -0.15 -1.66 2.89
CA PHE A 85 -1.30 -1.34 3.74
C PHE A 85 -2.22 -0.31 3.07
N TYR A 86 -1.67 0.80 2.55
CA TYR A 86 -2.46 1.81 1.84
C TYR A 86 -3.08 1.26 0.55
N ILE A 87 -2.33 0.47 -0.23
CA ILE A 87 -2.84 -0.18 -1.44
C ILE A 87 -3.98 -1.14 -1.09
N SER A 88 -3.87 -1.87 0.04
CA SER A 88 -4.93 -2.76 0.50
C SER A 88 -6.22 -2.00 0.82
N ILE A 89 -6.12 -0.81 1.43
CA ILE A 89 -7.28 0.06 1.67
C ILE A 89 -7.90 0.49 0.34
N VAL A 90 -7.08 0.91 -0.63
CA VAL A 90 -7.57 1.30 -1.97
C VAL A 90 -8.30 0.14 -2.65
N VAL A 91 -7.74 -1.08 -2.59
CA VAL A 91 -8.39 -2.28 -3.15
C VAL A 91 -9.73 -2.55 -2.48
N VAL A 92 -9.81 -2.45 -1.15
CA VAL A 92 -11.07 -2.62 -0.42
C VAL A 92 -12.11 -1.58 -0.85
N LEU A 93 -11.71 -0.31 -0.96
CA LEU A 93 -12.60 0.76 -1.43
C LEU A 93 -13.09 0.54 -2.87
N LEU A 94 -12.22 0.05 -3.75
CA LEU A 94 -12.61 -0.28 -5.13
C LEU A 94 -13.61 -1.45 -5.15
N ILE A 95 -13.36 -2.51 -4.37
CA ILE A 95 -14.27 -3.65 -4.25
C ILE A 95 -15.65 -3.19 -3.77
N ASP A 96 -15.68 -2.30 -2.79
CA ASP A 96 -16.93 -1.74 -2.25
C ASP A 96 -17.63 -0.83 -3.27
N MET A 97 -16.90 0.09 -3.88
CA MET A 97 -17.44 1.05 -4.85
C MET A 97 -18.04 0.35 -6.08
N PHE A 98 -17.36 -0.69 -6.61
CA PHE A 98 -17.82 -1.46 -7.76
C PHE A 98 -18.72 -2.65 -7.38
N GLN A 99 -19.03 -2.82 -6.08
CA GLN A 99 -19.88 -3.91 -5.57
C GLN A 99 -19.43 -5.28 -6.04
N VAL A 100 -18.13 -5.55 -6.02
CA VAL A 100 -17.53 -6.82 -6.45
C VAL A 100 -17.84 -7.91 -5.42
N LYS A 101 -18.69 -8.89 -5.79
CA LYS A 101 -19.15 -9.95 -4.87
C LYS A 101 -18.45 -11.30 -5.08
N SER A 102 -17.76 -11.48 -6.18
CA SER A 102 -17.04 -12.72 -6.47
C SER A 102 -15.65 -12.69 -5.83
N ARG A 103 -15.29 -13.74 -5.07
CA ARG A 103 -13.96 -13.87 -4.46
C ARG A 103 -12.84 -13.86 -5.50
N LEU A 104 -13.06 -14.55 -6.62
CA LEU A 104 -12.09 -14.57 -7.72
C LEU A 104 -11.87 -13.16 -8.26
N ALA A 105 -12.93 -12.40 -8.47
CA ALA A 105 -12.84 -11.03 -8.96
C ALA A 105 -12.11 -10.12 -7.95
N CYS A 106 -12.33 -10.30 -6.63
CA CYS A 106 -11.58 -9.55 -5.61
C CYS A 106 -10.07 -9.84 -5.67
N ILE A 107 -9.68 -11.10 -5.87
CA ILE A 107 -8.27 -11.50 -6.02
C ILE A 107 -7.67 -10.93 -7.31
N LEU A 108 -8.43 -10.95 -8.42
CA LEU A 108 -7.97 -10.38 -9.69
C LEU A 108 -7.79 -8.86 -9.60
N VAL A 109 -8.71 -8.15 -8.95
CA VAL A 109 -8.59 -6.70 -8.69
C VAL A 109 -7.33 -6.42 -7.87
N ALA A 110 -7.12 -7.17 -6.79
CA ALA A 110 -5.92 -7.03 -5.96
C ALA A 110 -4.64 -7.27 -6.78
N GLY A 111 -4.59 -8.35 -7.55
CA GLY A 111 -3.46 -8.70 -8.41
C GLY A 111 -3.17 -7.62 -9.46
N LEU A 112 -4.22 -7.11 -10.11
CA LEU A 112 -4.09 -6.06 -11.12
C LEU A 112 -3.51 -4.77 -10.52
N ILE A 113 -4.01 -4.34 -9.36
CA ILE A 113 -3.53 -3.11 -8.69
C ILE A 113 -2.08 -3.28 -8.23
N VAL A 114 -1.74 -4.42 -7.64
CA VAL A 114 -0.36 -4.69 -7.14
C VAL A 114 0.66 -4.78 -8.27
N SER A 115 0.29 -5.40 -9.40
CA SER A 115 1.18 -5.57 -10.55
C SER A 115 1.14 -4.41 -11.54
N PHE A 116 0.31 -3.40 -11.30
CA PHE A 116 0.19 -2.26 -12.19
C PHE A 116 1.53 -1.51 -12.29
N PRO A 117 1.97 -1.08 -13.48
CA PRO A 117 3.29 -0.45 -13.67
C PRO A 117 3.54 0.75 -12.75
N THR A 118 2.53 1.57 -12.49
CA THR A 118 2.67 2.71 -11.58
C THR A 118 2.95 2.27 -10.14
N THR A 119 2.25 1.24 -9.66
CA THR A 119 2.50 0.67 -8.32
C THR A 119 3.90 0.06 -8.23
N THR A 120 4.31 -0.68 -9.26
CA THR A 120 5.67 -1.24 -9.34
C THR A 120 6.73 -0.15 -9.36
N SER A 121 6.49 0.96 -10.08
CA SER A 121 7.38 2.13 -10.08
C SER A 121 7.48 2.77 -8.69
N THR A 122 6.36 2.89 -7.97
CA THR A 122 6.36 3.44 -6.61
C THR A 122 7.27 2.62 -5.70
N PHE A 123 7.21 1.30 -5.76
CA PHE A 123 8.13 0.42 -5.02
C PHE A 123 9.59 0.51 -5.50
N ALA A 124 9.85 1.00 -6.70
CA ALA A 124 11.20 1.20 -7.19
C ALA A 124 11.92 2.39 -6.54
N TYR A 125 11.17 3.33 -5.97
CA TYR A 125 11.72 4.54 -5.30
C TYR A 125 11.77 4.43 -3.77
N MET A 126 11.59 3.24 -3.21
CA MET A 126 11.70 2.95 -1.78
C MET A 126 13.09 2.51 -1.39
#